data_ba7541ac97418ad57ccd8821dc587384
#
_entry.id   ba7541ac97418ad57ccd8821dc587384
#
_cell.length_a   1.000
_cell.length_b   1.000
_cell.length_c   1.000
_cell.angle_alpha   90.00
_cell.angle_beta   90.00
_cell.angle_gamma   90.00
#
_symmetry.space_group_name_H-M   'P 1'
#
loop_
_entity.id
_entity.type
_entity.pdbx_description
1 polymer ?
#
loop_
_entity_poly.entity_id
_entity_poly.type
_entity_poly.pdbx_seq_one_letter_code
_entity_poly.pdbx_strand_id
1 'polypeptide(L)'
;MKKLFPSLLLLLILIGCGPRFTNKYDVSKERAELPQEEAPHERNSLEWWYLTGHLKDKENGKSYGVEYVFFHFNPTGKKDYMMVNVALSDPQTQQFHYDYNYAKLPKLLPADLPVNLALRKQNQQWTLTGQEGRYHLQARMVSHPGTAINLTTKPAKAVLMHGGTGYDRNVAMNKVGYYTYPRLTATGTIEVDGKPRQVEGELWYDRQWNCNMSGTKDVSWDWFSIQLDEPREELMIYNLEHKPTGKKLGGGSHFSAAADNTHLDQTDFQVEPLAYWTSPTSGLRYPAKWRVRVPSKGYDLIVEPLIPNQELRIHFYAIFNLYYWEGMCRVTGTHNGQPVTGNSYVEITNRREVKKAKQVVETATLK
;
A
#
# COMPACT_ATOMS: atom_id res chain seq x y z
N MET A 1 -44.63 -59.15 -27.02
CA MET A 1 -43.21 -58.87 -27.17
C MET A 1 -43.03 -57.35 -27.19
N LYS A 2 -42.73 -56.73 -26.05
CA LYS A 2 -42.47 -55.29 -25.93
C LYS A 2 -40.95 -55.08 -25.88
N LYS A 3 -40.40 -54.42 -26.88
CA LYS A 3 -38.98 -54.06 -26.92
C LYS A 3 -38.74 -52.84 -26.03
N LEU A 4 -37.98 -53.01 -24.93
CA LEU A 4 -37.41 -51.90 -24.16
C LEU A 4 -36.21 -51.32 -24.93
N PHE A 5 -36.30 -50.02 -25.21
CA PHE A 5 -35.14 -49.23 -25.60
C PHE A 5 -34.48 -48.69 -24.33
N PRO A 6 -33.18 -48.89 -24.12
CA PRO A 6 -32.50 -48.18 -23.05
C PRO A 6 -32.15 -46.75 -23.50
N SER A 7 -32.78 -45.79 -22.86
CA SER A 7 -32.43 -44.37 -23.00
C SER A 7 -31.01 -44.16 -22.39
N LEU A 8 -30.03 -44.01 -23.27
CA LEU A 8 -28.67 -43.59 -22.88
C LEU A 8 -28.71 -42.11 -22.51
N LEU A 9 -28.76 -41.85 -21.22
CA LEU A 9 -28.66 -40.50 -20.66
C LEU A 9 -27.22 -40.03 -20.80
N LEU A 10 -26.93 -39.31 -21.87
CA LEU A 10 -25.64 -38.70 -22.13
C LEU A 10 -25.47 -37.51 -21.11
N LEU A 11 -24.82 -37.78 -19.99
CA LEU A 11 -24.47 -36.76 -19.02
C LEU A 11 -23.35 -35.91 -19.65
N LEU A 12 -23.74 -34.86 -20.36
CA LEU A 12 -22.82 -33.79 -20.76
C LEU A 12 -22.30 -33.09 -19.51
N ILE A 13 -21.18 -33.57 -19.03
CA ILE A 13 -20.36 -32.82 -18.08
C ILE A 13 -19.87 -31.58 -18.85
N LEU A 14 -20.63 -30.52 -18.78
CA LEU A 14 -20.17 -29.19 -19.10
C LEU A 14 -19.09 -28.88 -18.05
N ILE A 15 -17.86 -29.32 -18.30
CA ILE A 15 -16.67 -28.72 -17.70
C ILE A 15 -16.73 -27.28 -18.17
N GLY A 16 -17.30 -26.44 -17.32
CA GLY A 16 -17.29 -25.01 -17.53
C GLY A 16 -15.84 -24.55 -17.50
N CYS A 17 -15.23 -24.51 -18.67
CA CYS A 17 -14.10 -23.64 -18.89
C CYS A 17 -14.60 -22.20 -18.74
N GLY A 18 -14.86 -21.77 -17.50
CA GLY A 18 -14.87 -20.36 -17.21
C GLY A 18 -13.54 -19.80 -17.73
N PRO A 19 -13.50 -18.60 -18.29
CA PRO A 19 -12.25 -18.04 -18.74
C PRO A 19 -11.27 -18.16 -17.59
N ARG A 20 -10.22 -18.97 -17.77
CA ARG A 20 -9.11 -19.01 -16.83
C ARG A 20 -8.67 -17.56 -16.72
N PHE A 21 -8.61 -17.05 -15.50
CA PHE A 21 -8.10 -15.74 -15.22
C PHE A 21 -6.66 -15.70 -15.71
N THR A 22 -6.49 -15.30 -16.95
CA THR A 22 -5.17 -14.98 -17.48
C THR A 22 -5.00 -13.50 -17.23
N ASN A 23 -4.11 -13.17 -16.31
CA ASN A 23 -3.61 -11.83 -16.22
C ASN A 23 -3.25 -11.40 -17.65
N LYS A 24 -3.92 -10.39 -18.20
CA LYS A 24 -3.53 -9.84 -19.51
C LYS A 24 -2.20 -9.09 -19.42
N TYR A 25 -1.66 -9.01 -18.25
CA TYR A 25 -0.32 -8.59 -18.00
C TYR A 25 0.64 -9.51 -18.80
N ASP A 26 1.36 -8.89 -19.70
CA ASP A 26 2.33 -9.59 -20.50
C ASP A 26 3.58 -9.91 -19.68
N VAL A 27 3.65 -11.13 -19.16
CA VAL A 27 4.81 -11.61 -18.39
C VAL A 27 6.11 -11.65 -19.20
N SER A 28 6.04 -11.52 -20.54
CA SER A 28 7.21 -11.44 -21.40
C SER A 28 7.86 -10.05 -21.40
N LYS A 29 7.13 -9.01 -21.04
CA LYS A 29 7.70 -7.68 -20.95
C LYS A 29 8.84 -7.65 -19.93
N GLU A 30 9.99 -7.21 -20.36
CA GLU A 30 11.17 -7.10 -19.50
C GLU A 30 11.23 -5.78 -18.74
N ARG A 31 10.57 -4.75 -19.26
CA ARG A 31 10.52 -3.40 -18.69
C ARG A 31 9.10 -2.85 -18.71
N ALA A 32 8.70 -2.17 -17.64
CA ALA A 32 7.45 -1.43 -17.59
C ALA A 32 7.50 -0.22 -18.52
N GLU A 33 6.43 0.01 -19.25
CA GLU A 33 6.31 1.08 -20.25
C GLU A 33 5.36 2.17 -19.71
N LEU A 34 5.91 3.33 -19.40
CA LEU A 34 5.12 4.48 -18.99
C LEU A 34 4.80 5.38 -20.19
N PRO A 35 3.62 6.02 -20.21
CA PRO A 35 2.60 6.03 -19.17
C PRO A 35 1.62 4.86 -19.19
N GLN A 36 1.70 3.93 -20.13
CA GLN A 36 0.70 2.88 -20.37
C GLN A 36 0.40 2.02 -19.12
N GLU A 37 1.44 1.69 -18.34
CA GLU A 37 1.29 0.89 -17.13
C GLU A 37 0.66 1.66 -15.94
N GLU A 38 0.39 2.96 -16.11
CA GLU A 38 -0.41 3.72 -15.13
C GLU A 38 -1.90 3.35 -15.20
N ALA A 39 -2.37 2.97 -16.38
CA ALA A 39 -3.76 2.58 -16.59
C ALA A 39 -4.12 1.34 -15.77
N PRO A 40 -5.42 1.12 -15.49
CA PRO A 40 -5.89 -0.13 -14.93
C PRO A 40 -5.55 -1.32 -15.81
N HIS A 41 -5.10 -2.41 -15.19
CA HIS A 41 -4.86 -3.67 -15.89
C HIS A 41 -6.12 -4.52 -15.85
N GLU A 42 -6.70 -4.79 -17.01
CA GLU A 42 -7.86 -5.66 -17.11
C GLU A 42 -7.57 -7.04 -16.51
N ARG A 43 -8.51 -7.55 -15.72
CA ARG A 43 -8.45 -8.87 -15.10
C ARG A 43 -7.23 -9.10 -14.22
N ASN A 44 -6.70 -8.04 -13.65
CA ASN A 44 -5.65 -8.14 -12.66
C ASN A 44 -6.20 -8.78 -11.36
N SER A 45 -5.38 -9.59 -10.70
CA SER A 45 -5.78 -10.19 -9.43
C SER A 45 -5.84 -9.14 -8.32
N LEU A 46 -4.84 -8.25 -8.25
CA LEU A 46 -4.78 -7.12 -7.34
C LEU A 46 -3.81 -6.08 -7.88
N GLU A 47 -4.24 -4.82 -7.88
CA GLU A 47 -3.41 -3.66 -8.20
C GLU A 47 -3.85 -2.45 -7.38
N TRP A 48 -2.97 -1.46 -7.26
CA TRP A 48 -3.29 -0.23 -6.53
C TRP A 48 -2.57 1.01 -7.06
N TRP A 49 -3.19 2.15 -6.77
CA TRP A 49 -2.67 3.51 -6.90
C TRP A 49 -2.64 4.09 -5.49
N TYR A 50 -1.48 4.19 -4.91
CA TYR A 50 -1.27 4.50 -3.49
C TYR A 50 -0.47 5.79 -3.35
N LEU A 51 -1.03 6.77 -2.64
CA LEU A 51 -0.41 8.05 -2.38
C LEU A 51 -0.37 8.32 -0.88
N THR A 52 0.81 8.64 -0.39
CA THR A 52 1.01 9.01 1.02
C THR A 52 1.98 10.15 1.14
N GLY A 53 1.93 10.88 2.25
CA GLY A 53 2.94 11.89 2.51
C GLY A 53 2.56 12.93 3.55
N HIS A 54 3.33 13.98 3.53
CA HIS A 54 3.28 15.06 4.52
C HIS A 54 2.89 16.38 3.86
N LEU A 55 1.95 17.05 4.50
CA LEU A 55 1.44 18.36 4.10
C LEU A 55 1.72 19.37 5.20
N LYS A 56 1.85 20.64 4.83
CA LYS A 56 1.94 21.78 5.76
C LYS A 56 0.84 22.80 5.44
N ASP A 57 0.16 23.24 6.46
CA ASP A 57 -0.74 24.39 6.38
C ASP A 57 0.08 25.66 6.07
N LYS A 58 -0.28 26.33 5.00
CA LYS A 58 0.46 27.52 4.49
C LYS A 58 0.32 28.74 5.42
N GLU A 59 -0.73 28.79 6.23
CA GLU A 59 -1.00 29.89 7.14
C GLU A 59 -0.19 29.79 8.44
N ASN A 60 -0.11 28.56 9.00
CA ASN A 60 0.43 28.39 10.36
C ASN A 60 1.56 27.35 10.46
N GLY A 61 1.94 26.70 9.34
CA GLY A 61 3.02 25.73 9.27
C GLY A 61 2.74 24.37 9.93
N LYS A 62 1.51 24.13 10.41
CA LYS A 62 1.12 22.85 11.00
C LYS A 62 1.22 21.72 10.00
N SER A 63 1.76 20.58 10.46
CA SER A 63 1.92 19.40 9.61
C SER A 63 0.71 18.48 9.68
N TYR A 64 0.41 17.82 8.56
CA TYR A 64 -0.62 16.79 8.42
C TYR A 64 -0.08 15.63 7.63
N GLY A 65 -0.52 14.41 7.94
CA GLY A 65 -0.27 13.23 7.12
C GLY A 65 -1.48 12.90 6.26
N VAL A 66 -1.26 12.41 5.06
CA VAL A 66 -2.32 11.95 4.17
C VAL A 66 -1.97 10.59 3.60
N GLU A 67 -2.97 9.72 3.54
CA GLU A 67 -2.97 8.48 2.76
C GLU A 67 -4.19 8.48 1.86
N TYR A 68 -4.03 8.08 0.61
CA TYR A 68 -5.10 7.93 -0.36
C TYR A 68 -4.80 6.81 -1.33
N VAL A 69 -5.59 5.76 -1.30
CA VAL A 69 -5.35 4.58 -2.12
C VAL A 69 -6.61 4.07 -2.80
N PHE A 70 -6.49 3.73 -4.08
CA PHE A 70 -7.45 2.93 -4.81
C PHE A 70 -6.89 1.54 -5.03
N PHE A 71 -7.67 0.53 -4.69
CA PHE A 71 -7.40 -0.88 -5.00
C PHE A 71 -8.39 -1.36 -6.05
N HIS A 72 -7.88 -2.04 -7.05
CA HIS A 72 -8.66 -2.83 -7.98
C HIS A 72 -8.31 -4.30 -7.81
N PHE A 73 -9.28 -5.16 -7.64
CA PHE A 73 -9.03 -6.58 -7.40
C PHE A 73 -10.13 -7.47 -7.94
N ASN A 74 -9.74 -8.68 -8.34
CA ASN A 74 -10.62 -9.69 -8.89
C ASN A 74 -10.37 -11.05 -8.21
N PRO A 75 -10.94 -11.30 -7.03
CA PRO A 75 -10.61 -12.45 -6.20
C PRO A 75 -11.02 -13.80 -6.80
N THR A 76 -11.94 -13.79 -7.75
CA THR A 76 -12.50 -15.02 -8.34
C THR A 76 -12.25 -15.16 -9.84
N GLY A 77 -11.60 -14.18 -10.48
CA GLY A 77 -11.47 -14.11 -11.93
C GLY A 77 -12.77 -13.77 -12.67
N LYS A 78 -13.87 -13.58 -11.95
CA LYS A 78 -15.21 -13.38 -12.53
C LYS A 78 -15.82 -12.00 -12.28
N LYS A 79 -15.35 -11.32 -11.23
CA LYS A 79 -15.95 -10.06 -10.76
C LYS A 79 -14.87 -9.13 -10.26
N ASP A 80 -14.85 -7.94 -10.80
CA ASP A 80 -13.99 -6.86 -10.36
C ASP A 80 -14.60 -6.10 -9.20
N TYR A 81 -13.76 -5.69 -8.29
CA TYR A 81 -14.07 -4.86 -7.15
C TYR A 81 -13.10 -3.68 -7.11
N MET A 82 -13.58 -2.58 -6.61
CA MET A 82 -12.77 -1.44 -6.24
C MET A 82 -12.93 -1.18 -4.75
N MET A 83 -11.83 -0.85 -4.09
CA MET A 83 -11.84 -0.32 -2.74
C MET A 83 -11.02 0.96 -2.73
N VAL A 84 -11.40 1.90 -1.90
CA VAL A 84 -10.69 3.15 -1.68
C VAL A 84 -10.61 3.43 -0.20
N ASN A 85 -9.45 3.87 0.24
CA ASN A 85 -9.21 4.38 1.58
C ASN A 85 -8.70 5.80 1.51
N VAL A 86 -9.04 6.57 2.50
CA VAL A 86 -8.50 7.91 2.74
C VAL A 86 -8.22 8.07 4.21
N ALA A 87 -7.05 8.58 4.57
CA ALA A 87 -6.71 8.92 5.94
C ALA A 87 -6.09 10.30 6.03
N LEU A 88 -6.33 10.96 7.15
CA LEU A 88 -5.75 12.24 7.52
C LEU A 88 -5.26 12.17 8.96
N SER A 89 -3.97 12.42 9.16
CA SER A 89 -3.32 12.47 10.47
C SER A 89 -3.07 13.92 10.88
N ASP A 90 -3.46 14.28 12.09
CA ASP A 90 -3.16 15.56 12.73
C ASP A 90 -2.29 15.34 13.97
N PRO A 91 -0.96 15.47 13.89
CA PRO A 91 -0.08 15.25 15.02
C PRO A 91 -0.23 16.29 16.13
N GLN A 92 -0.79 17.48 15.88
CA GLN A 92 -1.01 18.50 16.90
C GLN A 92 -2.12 18.10 17.89
N THR A 93 -3.15 17.45 17.37
CA THR A 93 -4.29 16.98 18.19
C THR A 93 -4.21 15.48 18.49
N GLN A 94 -3.21 14.78 17.96
CA GLN A 94 -3.05 13.32 18.03
C GLN A 94 -4.26 12.57 17.43
N GLN A 95 -4.91 13.16 16.44
CA GLN A 95 -6.07 12.59 15.78
C GLN A 95 -5.68 11.92 14.47
N PHE A 96 -6.28 10.76 14.23
CA PHE A 96 -6.21 9.99 13.00
C PHE A 96 -7.62 9.72 12.51
N HIS A 97 -8.02 10.38 11.45
CA HIS A 97 -9.29 10.16 10.78
C HIS A 97 -9.08 9.34 9.53
N TYR A 98 -9.88 8.32 9.33
CA TYR A 98 -9.88 7.54 8.10
C TYR A 98 -11.29 7.17 7.69
N ASP A 99 -11.46 6.94 6.41
CA ASP A 99 -12.69 6.43 5.85
C ASP A 99 -12.39 5.51 4.67
N TYR A 100 -13.28 4.62 4.35
CA TYR A 100 -13.13 3.70 3.24
C TYR A 100 -14.46 3.40 2.59
N ASN A 101 -14.40 2.95 1.34
CA ASN A 101 -15.53 2.39 0.64
C ASN A 101 -15.07 1.30 -0.32
N TYR A 102 -15.97 0.41 -0.65
CA TYR A 102 -15.75 -0.61 -1.66
C TYR A 102 -17.03 -0.90 -2.43
N ALA A 103 -16.89 -1.30 -3.68
CA ALA A 103 -18.01 -1.71 -4.52
C ALA A 103 -17.59 -2.79 -5.51
N LYS A 104 -18.54 -3.63 -5.86
CA LYS A 104 -18.44 -4.47 -7.05
C LYS A 104 -18.60 -3.59 -8.28
N LEU A 105 -17.68 -3.70 -9.23
CA LEU A 105 -17.76 -2.97 -10.48
C LEU A 105 -18.77 -3.61 -11.42
N PRO A 106 -19.62 -2.80 -12.08
CA PRO A 106 -20.59 -3.29 -13.05
C PRO A 106 -19.92 -3.74 -14.36
N LYS A 107 -18.75 -3.18 -14.67
CA LYS A 107 -17.94 -3.43 -15.85
C LYS A 107 -16.49 -3.57 -15.45
N LEU A 108 -15.67 -4.14 -16.34
CA LEU A 108 -14.23 -4.06 -16.22
C LEU A 108 -13.77 -2.59 -16.20
N LEU A 109 -12.75 -2.28 -15.44
CA LEU A 109 -12.12 -0.97 -15.52
C LEU A 109 -11.52 -0.79 -16.92
N PRO A 110 -11.79 0.34 -17.60
CA PRO A 110 -11.14 0.63 -18.87
C PRO A 110 -9.63 0.82 -18.63
N ALA A 111 -8.84 0.26 -19.54
CA ALA A 111 -7.38 0.44 -19.55
C ALA A 111 -7.00 1.75 -20.27
N ASP A 112 -7.66 2.83 -19.90
CA ASP A 112 -7.53 4.14 -20.55
C ASP A 112 -6.67 5.10 -19.72
N LEU A 113 -6.05 6.04 -20.41
CA LEU A 113 -5.38 7.20 -19.84
C LEU A 113 -6.06 8.50 -20.30
N PRO A 114 -6.07 9.55 -19.47
CA PRO A 114 -5.55 9.58 -18.09
C PRO A 114 -6.33 8.66 -17.16
N VAL A 115 -5.68 8.19 -16.09
CA VAL A 115 -6.34 7.44 -15.01
C VAL A 115 -7.56 8.22 -14.53
N ASN A 116 -8.69 7.53 -14.41
CA ASN A 116 -9.95 8.11 -13.93
C ASN A 116 -10.68 7.11 -13.04
N LEU A 117 -10.26 7.07 -11.78
CA LEU A 117 -10.85 6.20 -10.78
C LEU A 117 -11.85 6.99 -9.95
N ALA A 118 -13.02 6.39 -9.73
CA ALA A 118 -14.07 7.01 -8.94
C ALA A 118 -14.87 5.97 -8.17
N LEU A 119 -15.13 6.25 -6.91
CA LEU A 119 -16.03 5.48 -6.07
C LEU A 119 -16.93 6.40 -5.26
N ARG A 120 -18.22 6.08 -5.22
CA ARG A 120 -19.21 6.87 -4.49
C ARG A 120 -19.53 6.23 -3.15
N LYS A 121 -19.47 7.03 -2.08
CA LYS A 121 -19.99 6.66 -0.76
C LYS A 121 -21.09 7.65 -0.37
N GLN A 122 -22.33 7.19 -0.28
CA GLN A 122 -23.50 8.04 -0.09
C GLN A 122 -23.53 9.16 -1.16
N ASN A 123 -23.53 10.43 -0.74
CA ASN A 123 -23.54 11.59 -1.63
C ASN A 123 -22.13 12.07 -2.01
N GLN A 124 -21.09 11.43 -1.46
CA GLN A 124 -19.71 11.82 -1.72
C GLN A 124 -19.12 10.96 -2.83
N GLN A 125 -18.42 11.59 -3.75
CA GLN A 125 -17.63 10.92 -4.76
C GLN A 125 -16.15 11.13 -4.45
N TRP A 126 -15.41 10.03 -4.38
CA TRP A 126 -13.97 10.03 -4.20
C TRP A 126 -13.32 9.72 -5.53
N THR A 127 -12.35 10.51 -5.92
CA THR A 127 -11.74 10.41 -7.25
C THR A 127 -10.23 10.49 -7.20
N LEU A 128 -9.60 9.75 -8.09
CA LEU A 128 -8.20 9.90 -8.47
C LEU A 128 -8.15 10.01 -10.00
N THR A 129 -7.72 11.15 -10.49
CA THR A 129 -7.64 11.40 -11.94
C THR A 129 -6.27 11.97 -12.31
N GLY A 130 -5.77 11.64 -13.51
CA GLY A 130 -4.51 12.18 -14.00
C GLY A 130 -3.57 11.13 -14.54
N GLN A 131 -2.35 11.53 -14.83
CA GLN A 131 -1.26 10.67 -15.31
C GLN A 131 0.10 11.33 -15.08
N GLU A 132 1.17 10.52 -15.15
CA GLU A 132 2.56 10.99 -15.12
C GLU A 132 2.87 11.87 -13.90
N GLY A 133 2.39 11.45 -12.73
CA GLY A 133 2.59 12.16 -11.47
C GLY A 133 1.76 13.45 -11.34
N ARG A 134 0.93 13.79 -12.32
CA ARG A 134 0.01 14.93 -12.30
C ARG A 134 -1.40 14.43 -12.00
N TYR A 135 -1.69 14.28 -10.72
CA TYR A 135 -2.95 13.72 -10.25
C TYR A 135 -3.79 14.76 -9.53
N HIS A 136 -5.09 14.55 -9.58
CA HIS A 136 -6.07 15.24 -8.73
C HIS A 136 -6.74 14.22 -7.83
N LEU A 137 -6.60 14.42 -6.53
CA LEU A 137 -7.15 13.58 -5.47
C LEU A 137 -8.28 14.34 -4.80
N GLN A 138 -9.45 13.73 -4.73
CA GLN A 138 -10.59 14.34 -4.06
C GLN A 138 -11.35 13.31 -3.23
N ALA A 139 -11.51 13.58 -1.94
CA ALA A 139 -12.34 12.80 -1.04
C ALA A 139 -12.91 13.67 0.08
N ARG A 140 -14.15 13.39 0.45
CA ARG A 140 -14.78 13.90 1.68
C ARG A 140 -15.22 12.72 2.51
N MET A 141 -14.72 12.62 3.72
CA MET A 141 -15.05 11.51 4.60
C MET A 141 -16.51 11.58 5.04
N VAL A 142 -17.19 10.46 5.02
CA VAL A 142 -18.56 10.30 5.51
C VAL A 142 -18.54 9.94 6.99
N SER A 143 -17.58 9.09 7.40
CA SER A 143 -17.44 8.63 8.79
C SER A 143 -16.86 9.71 9.71
N HIS A 144 -16.24 10.76 9.14
CA HIS A 144 -15.68 11.90 9.85
C HIS A 144 -16.11 13.20 9.16
N PRO A 145 -17.36 13.65 9.37
CA PRO A 145 -17.85 14.90 8.81
C PRO A 145 -16.94 16.08 9.15
N GLY A 146 -16.67 16.94 8.16
CA GLY A 146 -15.70 18.02 8.32
C GLY A 146 -14.25 17.63 8.01
N THR A 147 -14.02 16.43 7.50
CA THR A 147 -12.69 15.98 7.02
C THR A 147 -12.74 15.72 5.50
N ALA A 148 -11.87 16.39 4.75
CA ALA A 148 -11.80 16.23 3.30
C ALA A 148 -10.37 16.52 2.79
N ILE A 149 -10.07 16.00 1.61
CA ILE A 149 -8.89 16.33 0.83
C ILE A 149 -9.30 16.76 -0.58
N ASN A 150 -8.59 17.75 -1.12
CA ASN A 150 -8.69 18.18 -2.51
C ASN A 150 -7.29 18.67 -2.93
N LEU A 151 -6.51 17.77 -3.50
CA LEU A 151 -5.09 17.98 -3.75
C LEU A 151 -4.76 17.76 -5.23
N THR A 152 -3.83 18.55 -5.74
CA THR A 152 -3.21 18.33 -7.05
C THR A 152 -1.73 18.06 -6.86
N THR A 153 -1.18 17.19 -7.69
CA THR A 153 0.24 16.81 -7.64
C THR A 153 0.97 17.11 -8.93
N LYS A 154 2.30 17.21 -8.83
CA LYS A 154 3.22 17.23 -9.97
C LYS A 154 4.54 16.57 -9.58
N PRO A 155 5.23 15.89 -10.51
CA PRO A 155 6.53 15.30 -10.21
C PRO A 155 7.54 16.38 -9.81
N ALA A 156 8.22 16.16 -8.69
CA ALA A 156 9.37 16.93 -8.25
C ALA A 156 10.69 16.19 -8.51
N LYS A 157 10.59 14.89 -8.82
CA LYS A 157 11.71 14.02 -9.15
C LYS A 157 11.28 13.00 -10.21
N ALA A 158 12.21 12.44 -10.96
CA ALA A 158 11.94 11.41 -11.96
C ALA A 158 11.32 10.15 -11.32
N VAL A 159 10.62 9.38 -12.15
CA VAL A 159 10.04 8.11 -11.75
C VAL A 159 11.14 7.09 -11.41
N LEU A 160 10.91 6.31 -10.34
CA LEU A 160 11.76 5.21 -9.92
C LEU A 160 11.14 3.89 -10.39
N MET A 161 11.90 3.11 -11.15
CA MET A 161 11.52 1.77 -11.60
C MET A 161 12.11 0.72 -10.65
N HIS A 162 11.29 0.07 -9.84
CA HIS A 162 11.77 -0.97 -8.92
C HIS A 162 12.35 -2.15 -9.70
N GLY A 163 13.34 -2.83 -9.12
CA GLY A 163 14.10 -3.86 -9.82
C GLY A 163 14.85 -3.36 -11.06
N GLY A 164 15.02 -2.03 -11.21
CA GLY A 164 15.67 -1.38 -12.36
C GLY A 164 14.82 -1.35 -13.64
N THR A 165 13.78 -2.17 -13.71
CA THR A 165 12.95 -2.35 -14.91
C THR A 165 11.47 -1.98 -14.70
N GLY A 166 11.06 -1.71 -13.46
CA GLY A 166 9.65 -1.57 -13.09
C GLY A 166 8.97 -2.91 -12.81
N TYR A 167 9.76 -3.98 -12.69
CA TYR A 167 9.28 -5.29 -12.27
C TYR A 167 10.11 -5.81 -11.10
N ASP A 168 9.46 -5.96 -9.95
CA ASP A 168 10.05 -6.56 -8.76
C ASP A 168 9.71 -8.06 -8.70
N ARG A 169 10.75 -8.90 -8.60
CA ARG A 169 10.61 -10.36 -8.50
C ARG A 169 10.63 -10.86 -7.06
N ASN A 170 11.00 -10.02 -6.12
CA ASN A 170 11.11 -10.41 -4.72
C ASN A 170 9.76 -10.37 -4.00
N VAL A 171 8.81 -9.57 -4.48
CA VAL A 171 7.47 -9.47 -3.90
C VAL A 171 6.66 -10.70 -4.29
N ALA A 172 6.36 -11.54 -3.32
CA ALA A 172 5.43 -12.69 -3.42
C ALA A 172 5.75 -13.72 -4.53
N MET A 173 7.01 -13.85 -4.94
CA MET A 173 7.49 -14.83 -5.93
C MET A 173 6.87 -14.68 -7.33
N ASN A 174 6.15 -13.61 -7.60
CA ASN A 174 5.63 -13.25 -8.91
C ASN A 174 6.42 -12.09 -9.50
N LYS A 175 6.31 -11.92 -10.81
CA LYS A 175 6.80 -10.72 -11.47
C LYS A 175 5.77 -9.62 -11.27
N VAL A 176 5.91 -8.85 -10.19
CA VAL A 176 5.02 -7.75 -9.84
C VAL A 176 5.48 -6.49 -10.57
N GLY A 177 4.57 -5.83 -11.28
CA GLY A 177 4.87 -4.50 -11.80
C GLY A 177 4.90 -3.50 -10.66
N TYR A 178 5.94 -2.66 -10.60
CA TYR A 178 6.12 -1.70 -9.53
C TYR A 178 6.98 -0.52 -9.96
N TYR A 179 6.39 0.66 -9.96
CA TYR A 179 7.12 1.91 -10.08
C TYR A 179 6.59 2.96 -9.09
N THR A 180 7.40 3.96 -8.85
CA THR A 180 7.17 4.98 -7.84
C THR A 180 7.48 6.36 -8.38
N TYR A 181 6.65 7.37 -8.07
CA TYR A 181 7.09 8.76 -8.04
C TYR A 181 7.49 9.07 -6.60
N PRO A 182 8.80 9.11 -6.28
CA PRO A 182 9.27 9.21 -4.90
C PRO A 182 9.06 10.60 -4.30
N ARG A 183 8.84 11.61 -5.14
CA ARG A 183 8.45 12.98 -4.73
C ARG A 183 7.47 13.58 -5.72
N LEU A 184 6.26 13.78 -5.26
CA LEU A 184 5.26 14.60 -5.91
C LEU A 184 5.04 15.85 -5.06
N THR A 185 5.30 17.04 -5.60
CA THR A 185 4.82 18.26 -4.95
C THR A 185 3.30 18.24 -4.95
N ALA A 186 2.70 18.40 -3.81
CA ALA A 186 1.26 18.46 -3.63
C ALA A 186 0.83 19.86 -3.16
N THR A 187 -0.28 20.35 -3.70
CA THR A 187 -0.91 21.61 -3.28
C THR A 187 -2.42 21.47 -3.33
N GLY A 188 -3.11 22.20 -2.49
CA GLY A 188 -4.56 22.20 -2.49
C GLY A 188 -5.16 22.56 -1.14
N THR A 189 -6.28 21.94 -0.82
CA THR A 189 -7.03 22.19 0.40
C THR A 189 -7.31 20.88 1.13
N ILE A 190 -7.10 20.88 2.42
CA ILE A 190 -7.68 19.89 3.33
C ILE A 190 -8.74 20.57 4.20
N GLU A 191 -9.71 19.80 4.65
CA GLU A 191 -10.68 20.25 5.65
C GLU A 191 -10.46 19.46 6.95
N VAL A 192 -10.28 20.16 8.04
CA VAL A 192 -10.08 19.60 9.37
C VAL A 192 -11.08 20.25 10.31
N ASP A 193 -11.93 19.45 10.95
CA ASP A 193 -13.01 19.93 11.84
C ASP A 193 -13.91 20.97 11.15
N GLY A 194 -14.22 20.78 9.87
CA GLY A 194 -15.04 21.68 9.06
C GLY A 194 -14.34 22.96 8.61
N LYS A 195 -13.05 23.13 8.90
CA LYS A 195 -12.27 24.31 8.55
C LYS A 195 -11.35 24.01 7.37
N PRO A 196 -11.51 24.71 6.23
CA PRO A 196 -10.61 24.55 5.09
C PRO A 196 -9.23 25.15 5.41
N ARG A 197 -8.18 24.47 4.95
CA ARG A 197 -6.78 24.87 5.09
C ARG A 197 -6.07 24.73 3.78
N GLN A 198 -5.41 25.79 3.34
CA GLN A 198 -4.53 25.73 2.18
C GLN A 198 -3.24 25.04 2.56
N VAL A 199 -2.90 23.98 1.84
CA VAL A 199 -1.74 23.16 2.16
C VAL A 199 -0.81 23.01 0.97
N GLU A 200 0.45 22.73 1.30
CA GLU A 200 1.46 22.26 0.36
C GLU A 200 2.33 21.19 1.02
N GLY A 201 2.99 20.36 0.23
CA GLY A 201 3.85 19.32 0.76
C GLY A 201 4.39 18.39 -0.29
N GLU A 202 4.86 17.24 0.15
CA GLU A 202 5.39 16.21 -0.72
C GLU A 202 4.68 14.88 -0.46
N LEU A 203 4.25 14.24 -1.54
CA LEU A 203 3.67 12.91 -1.51
C LEU A 203 4.59 11.91 -2.21
N TRP A 204 4.51 10.70 -1.72
CA TRP A 204 4.99 9.49 -2.38
C TRP A 204 3.84 8.88 -3.16
N TYR A 205 4.12 8.27 -4.33
CA TYR A 205 3.14 7.54 -5.11
C TYR A 205 3.70 6.18 -5.52
N ASP A 206 2.99 5.13 -5.19
CA ASP A 206 3.26 3.76 -5.63
C ASP A 206 2.18 3.26 -6.58
N ARG A 207 2.62 2.68 -7.68
CA ARG A 207 1.79 1.95 -8.62
C ARG A 207 2.27 0.51 -8.70
N GLN A 208 1.41 -0.40 -8.28
CA GLN A 208 1.71 -1.83 -8.33
C GLN A 208 0.59 -2.60 -8.99
N TRP A 209 0.94 -3.63 -9.75
CA TRP A 209 0.00 -4.53 -10.41
C TRP A 209 0.55 -5.95 -10.49
N ASN A 210 -0.31 -6.92 -10.83
CA ASN A 210 -0.02 -8.35 -10.83
C ASN A 210 0.31 -8.90 -9.44
N CYS A 211 -0.25 -8.31 -8.39
CA CYS A 211 -0.10 -8.81 -7.03
C CYS A 211 -1.03 -10.00 -6.77
N ASN A 212 -0.61 -10.93 -5.94
CA ASN A 212 -1.39 -12.12 -5.63
C ASN A 212 -2.11 -11.97 -4.28
N MET A 213 -3.45 -11.90 -4.32
CA MET A 213 -4.25 -11.84 -3.10
C MET A 213 -4.15 -13.08 -2.21
N SER A 214 -3.95 -14.26 -2.81
CA SER A 214 -3.98 -15.52 -2.07
C SER A 214 -2.80 -15.68 -1.10
N GLY A 215 -1.67 -15.05 -1.40
CA GLY A 215 -0.47 -15.11 -0.57
C GLY A 215 -0.46 -14.13 0.60
N THR A 216 -1.30 -13.11 0.58
CA THR A 216 -1.22 -12.01 1.57
C THR A 216 -1.58 -12.41 2.99
N LYS A 217 -2.43 -13.42 3.19
CA LYS A 217 -2.86 -13.87 4.52
C LYS A 217 -1.72 -14.47 5.37
N ASP A 218 -0.73 -15.06 4.70
CA ASP A 218 0.39 -15.74 5.34
C ASP A 218 1.66 -14.88 5.42
N VAL A 219 1.59 -13.66 4.86
CA VAL A 219 2.70 -12.71 4.84
C VAL A 219 2.35 -11.49 5.67
N SER A 220 3.24 -11.10 6.55
CA SER A 220 3.22 -9.77 7.17
C SER A 220 4.30 -8.91 6.54
N TRP A 221 4.06 -7.60 6.44
CA TRP A 221 5.09 -6.68 5.93
C TRP A 221 5.11 -5.36 6.68
N ASP A 222 6.30 -4.78 6.69
CA ASP A 222 6.57 -3.39 6.98
C ASP A 222 7.10 -2.75 5.69
N TRP A 223 6.45 -1.71 5.23
CA TRP A 223 6.87 -0.93 4.08
C TRP A 223 7.20 0.49 4.52
N PHE A 224 8.23 1.08 3.94
CA PHE A 224 8.73 2.39 4.26
C PHE A 224 8.96 3.20 2.99
N SER A 225 8.38 4.41 2.92
CA SER A 225 8.85 5.46 2.04
C SER A 225 9.64 6.47 2.86
N ILE A 226 10.92 6.62 2.60
CA ILE A 226 11.77 7.57 3.29
C ILE A 226 12.17 8.65 2.30
N GLN A 227 11.94 9.91 2.65
CA GLN A 227 12.28 11.09 1.88
C GLN A 227 13.16 11.98 2.75
N LEU A 228 14.46 12.03 2.47
CA LEU A 228 15.38 12.88 3.22
C LEU A 228 15.28 14.34 2.77
N ASP A 229 15.46 15.26 3.71
CA ASP A 229 15.43 16.70 3.45
C ASP A 229 16.66 17.13 2.65
N GLU A 230 17.85 16.77 3.16
CA GLU A 230 19.14 16.98 2.51
C GLU A 230 20.14 15.86 2.91
N PRO A 231 20.80 15.22 1.96
CA PRO A 231 20.56 15.33 0.52
C PRO A 231 19.15 14.85 0.17
N ARG A 232 18.59 15.38 -0.91
CA ARG A 232 17.25 14.97 -1.38
C ARG A 232 17.30 13.57 -2.00
N GLU A 233 17.38 12.57 -1.15
CA GLU A 233 17.46 11.15 -1.51
C GLU A 233 16.30 10.39 -0.90
N GLU A 234 15.93 9.29 -1.54
CA GLU A 234 14.82 8.48 -1.09
C GLU A 234 15.21 7.01 -0.97
N LEU A 235 14.57 6.37 0.01
CA LEU A 235 14.63 4.94 0.21
C LEU A 235 13.22 4.38 0.24
N MET A 236 12.94 3.40 -0.59
CA MET A 236 11.80 2.50 -0.39
C MET A 236 12.35 1.18 0.12
N ILE A 237 11.81 0.71 1.23
CA ILE A 237 12.21 -0.56 1.84
C ILE A 237 10.95 -1.33 2.22
N TYR A 238 10.88 -2.59 1.86
CA TYR A 238 9.88 -3.52 2.37
C TYR A 238 10.55 -4.71 3.03
N ASN A 239 10.03 -5.09 4.19
CA ASN A 239 10.47 -6.24 4.96
C ASN A 239 9.28 -7.18 5.15
N LEU A 240 9.30 -8.31 4.46
CA LEU A 240 8.25 -9.31 4.47
C LEU A 240 8.64 -10.47 5.38
N GLU A 241 7.66 -11.04 6.06
CA GLU A 241 7.81 -12.28 6.80
C GLU A 241 6.71 -13.27 6.41
N HIS A 242 7.12 -14.43 5.90
CA HIS A 242 6.20 -15.54 5.70
C HIS A 242 5.96 -16.24 7.03
N LYS A 243 4.86 -15.93 7.68
CA LYS A 243 4.54 -16.35 9.06
C LYS A 243 4.61 -17.86 9.32
N PRO A 244 4.14 -18.74 8.41
CA PRO A 244 4.23 -20.18 8.64
C PRO A 244 5.65 -20.72 8.77
N THR A 245 6.62 -20.11 8.08
CA THR A 245 8.01 -20.58 8.03
C THR A 245 8.99 -19.66 8.74
N GLY A 246 8.58 -18.45 9.09
CA GLY A 246 9.47 -17.39 9.60
C GLY A 246 10.49 -16.89 8.56
N LYS A 247 10.34 -17.30 7.28
CA LYS A 247 11.24 -16.86 6.21
C LYS A 247 11.06 -15.36 5.99
N LYS A 248 12.15 -14.63 6.08
CA LYS A 248 12.19 -13.21 5.73
C LYS A 248 12.47 -13.04 4.26
N LEU A 249 11.73 -12.16 3.64
CA LEU A 249 11.87 -11.72 2.26
C LEU A 249 11.82 -10.20 2.31
N GLY A 250 12.59 -9.55 1.50
CA GLY A 250 12.58 -8.10 1.49
C GLY A 250 13.35 -7.57 0.30
N GLY A 251 13.20 -6.31 0.09
CA GLY A 251 13.88 -5.59 -0.96
C GLY A 251 13.65 -4.11 -0.81
N GLY A 252 14.18 -3.38 -1.74
CA GLY A 252 14.00 -1.94 -1.74
C GLY A 252 14.66 -1.28 -2.92
N SER A 253 14.65 0.04 -2.89
CA SER A 253 15.33 0.89 -3.85
C SER A 253 15.86 2.13 -3.15
N HIS A 254 17.05 2.53 -3.54
CA HIS A 254 17.63 3.81 -3.21
C HIS A 254 17.61 4.70 -4.44
N PHE A 255 17.14 5.91 -4.27
CA PHE A 255 17.08 6.92 -5.31
C PHE A 255 17.92 8.12 -4.92
N SER A 256 19.09 8.28 -5.57
CA SER A 256 20.05 9.31 -5.23
C SER A 256 19.56 10.72 -5.54
N ALA A 257 20.24 11.73 -5.03
CA ALA A 257 19.98 13.14 -5.37
C ALA A 257 20.14 13.41 -6.88
N ALA A 258 21.03 12.67 -7.55
CA ALA A 258 21.23 12.73 -9.00
C ALA A 258 20.22 11.90 -9.81
N ALA A 259 19.21 11.31 -9.12
CA ALA A 259 18.19 10.45 -9.71
C ALA A 259 18.69 9.07 -10.19
N ASP A 260 19.83 8.60 -9.69
CA ASP A 260 20.27 7.23 -9.91
C ASP A 260 19.42 6.27 -9.07
N ASN A 261 19.00 5.18 -9.68
CA ASN A 261 18.23 4.13 -9.03
C ASN A 261 19.13 2.91 -8.72
N THR A 262 19.20 2.52 -7.47
CA THR A 262 19.90 1.30 -7.03
C THR A 262 18.91 0.37 -6.36
N HIS A 263 18.80 -0.86 -6.87
CA HIS A 263 18.06 -1.92 -6.19
C HIS A 263 18.77 -2.34 -4.90
N LEU A 264 17.99 -2.65 -3.86
CA LEU A 264 18.47 -3.17 -2.58
C LEU A 264 17.88 -4.56 -2.36
N ASP A 265 18.74 -5.54 -2.18
CA ASP A 265 18.33 -6.87 -1.76
C ASP A 265 18.14 -6.94 -0.23
N GLN A 266 17.50 -8.01 0.25
CA GLN A 266 17.26 -8.23 1.69
C GLN A 266 18.54 -8.14 2.55
N THR A 267 19.68 -8.43 1.98
CA THR A 267 20.99 -8.39 2.68
C THR A 267 21.62 -7.00 2.73
N ASP A 268 21.13 -6.06 1.92
CA ASP A 268 21.71 -4.71 1.83
C ASP A 268 21.23 -3.77 2.93
N PHE A 269 20.15 -4.14 3.62
CA PHE A 269 19.56 -3.32 4.67
C PHE A 269 19.15 -4.12 5.91
N GLN A 270 18.97 -3.40 7.00
CA GLN A 270 18.48 -3.92 8.26
C GLN A 270 17.35 -3.02 8.77
N VAL A 271 16.23 -3.63 9.16
CA VAL A 271 15.11 -2.95 9.82
C VAL A 271 14.93 -3.60 11.19
N GLU A 272 15.17 -2.82 12.24
CA GLU A 272 15.10 -3.26 13.62
C GLU A 272 14.00 -2.49 14.36
N PRO A 273 12.94 -3.14 14.85
CA PRO A 273 11.96 -2.50 15.72
C PRO A 273 12.58 -2.14 17.07
N LEU A 274 12.49 -0.88 17.45
CA LEU A 274 13.00 -0.36 18.74
C LEU A 274 11.90 -0.19 19.79
N ALA A 275 10.66 -0.02 19.36
CA ALA A 275 9.50 0.11 20.24
C ALA A 275 8.28 -0.53 19.62
N TYR A 276 7.25 -0.75 20.44
CA TYR A 276 5.97 -1.33 20.01
C TYR A 276 4.80 -0.56 20.61
N TRP A 277 3.72 -0.52 19.86
CA TRP A 277 2.41 -0.02 20.29
C TRP A 277 1.37 -1.12 20.12
N THR A 278 0.45 -1.22 21.09
CA THR A 278 -0.67 -2.16 21.00
C THR A 278 -1.94 -1.37 20.79
N SER A 279 -2.67 -1.68 19.73
CA SER A 279 -3.95 -1.04 19.45
C SER A 279 -4.95 -1.29 20.57
N PRO A 280 -5.50 -0.24 21.19
CA PRO A 280 -6.52 -0.42 22.22
C PRO A 280 -7.83 -0.96 21.66
N THR A 281 -7.99 -0.95 20.34
CA THR A 281 -9.23 -1.37 19.68
C THR A 281 -9.14 -2.79 19.10
N SER A 282 -8.07 -3.12 18.38
CA SER A 282 -7.90 -4.45 17.79
C SER A 282 -7.13 -5.42 18.69
N GLY A 283 -6.36 -4.91 19.65
CA GLY A 283 -5.40 -5.68 20.43
C GLY A 283 -4.15 -6.10 19.65
N LEU A 284 -4.03 -5.69 18.40
CA LEU A 284 -2.87 -5.99 17.58
C LEU A 284 -1.65 -5.18 18.02
N ARG A 285 -0.49 -5.81 17.97
CA ARG A 285 0.77 -5.21 18.36
C ARG A 285 1.58 -4.85 17.12
N TYR A 286 1.87 -3.56 16.96
CA TYR A 286 2.64 -3.01 15.86
C TYR A 286 4.00 -2.52 16.34
N PRO A 287 5.08 -2.67 15.55
CA PRO A 287 6.27 -1.86 15.75
C PRO A 287 5.91 -0.37 15.68
N ALA A 288 6.53 0.45 16.51
CA ALA A 288 6.21 1.88 16.65
C ALA A 288 7.46 2.77 16.71
N LYS A 289 8.60 2.25 16.36
CA LYS A 289 9.86 2.95 16.13
C LYS A 289 10.84 1.97 15.53
N TRP A 290 11.62 2.42 14.54
CA TRP A 290 12.55 1.54 13.85
C TRP A 290 13.92 2.20 13.72
N ARG A 291 14.96 1.35 13.71
CA ARG A 291 16.27 1.69 13.17
C ARG A 291 16.39 1.05 11.79
N VAL A 292 16.65 1.87 10.80
CA VAL A 292 16.82 1.45 9.40
C VAL A 292 18.28 1.72 9.01
N ARG A 293 19.01 0.68 8.62
CA ARG A 293 20.40 0.80 8.20
C ARG A 293 20.57 0.27 6.79
N VAL A 294 21.29 1.02 5.96
CA VAL A 294 21.76 0.61 4.63
C VAL A 294 23.26 0.86 4.57
N PRO A 295 24.11 -0.08 5.10
CA PRO A 295 25.53 0.15 5.29
C PRO A 295 26.28 0.52 4.02
N SER A 296 25.96 -0.13 2.88
CA SER A 296 26.58 0.13 1.57
C SER A 296 26.30 1.55 1.05
N LYS A 297 25.29 2.22 1.60
CA LYS A 297 24.89 3.60 1.26
C LYS A 297 25.17 4.57 2.42
N GLY A 298 25.75 4.12 3.52
CA GLY A 298 26.11 4.95 4.67
C GLY A 298 24.93 5.44 5.52
N TYR A 299 23.75 4.83 5.42
CA TYR A 299 22.56 5.23 6.21
C TYR A 299 22.46 4.50 7.55
N ASP A 300 22.18 5.26 8.59
CA ASP A 300 21.76 4.80 9.91
C ASP A 300 20.66 5.74 10.42
N LEU A 301 19.39 5.32 10.22
CA LEU A 301 18.22 6.17 10.38
C LEU A 301 17.31 5.64 11.48
N ILE A 302 16.66 6.56 12.19
CA ILE A 302 15.54 6.30 13.09
C ILE A 302 14.27 6.80 12.43
N VAL A 303 13.30 5.91 12.29
CA VAL A 303 11.96 6.21 11.81
C VAL A 303 11.00 6.13 12.99
N GLU A 304 10.26 7.21 13.26
CA GLU A 304 9.42 7.35 14.45
C GLU A 304 8.06 7.96 14.09
N PRO A 305 6.93 7.30 14.44
CA PRO A 305 5.60 7.82 14.23
C PRO A 305 5.37 9.16 14.94
N LEU A 306 4.67 10.07 14.28
CA LEU A 306 4.21 11.32 14.89
C LEU A 306 2.92 11.12 15.69
N ILE A 307 2.16 10.07 15.37
CA ILE A 307 0.96 9.63 16.11
C ILE A 307 1.09 8.11 16.28
N PRO A 308 0.96 7.55 17.49
CA PRO A 308 1.00 6.11 17.68
C PRO A 308 -0.19 5.37 17.06
N ASN A 309 -1.39 5.93 17.18
CA ASN A 309 -2.63 5.31 16.72
C ASN A 309 -3.00 5.77 15.31
N GLN A 310 -2.47 5.05 14.31
CA GLN A 310 -2.81 5.24 12.90
C GLN A 310 -3.29 3.91 12.28
N GLU A 311 -4.07 3.14 13.04
CA GLU A 311 -4.62 1.87 12.61
C GLU A 311 -5.90 2.05 11.80
N LEU A 312 -5.92 1.54 10.56
CA LEU A 312 -7.14 1.39 9.75
C LEU A 312 -7.77 0.03 10.01
N ARG A 313 -9.10 0.03 10.10
CA ARG A 313 -9.92 -1.16 10.29
C ARG A 313 -10.99 -1.19 9.23
N ILE A 314 -10.83 -2.09 8.27
CA ILE A 314 -11.70 -2.22 7.11
C ILE A 314 -12.49 -3.50 7.23
N HIS A 315 -13.81 -3.39 7.18
CA HIS A 315 -14.74 -4.51 7.18
C HIS A 315 -15.26 -4.74 5.78
N PHE A 316 -14.83 -5.84 5.16
CA PHE A 316 -15.21 -6.16 3.79
C PHE A 316 -16.33 -7.21 3.76
N TYR A 317 -17.55 -6.82 3.42
CA TYR A 317 -18.76 -7.66 3.28
C TYR A 317 -19.00 -8.68 4.41
N ALA A 318 -18.62 -8.42 5.62
CA ALA A 318 -18.62 -9.39 6.73
C ALA A 318 -17.80 -10.70 6.43
N ILE A 319 -17.00 -10.72 5.36
CA ILE A 319 -16.20 -11.87 4.96
C ILE A 319 -14.85 -11.85 5.67
N PHE A 320 -14.21 -10.71 5.72
CA PHE A 320 -12.94 -10.53 6.44
C PHE A 320 -12.78 -9.10 6.96
N ASN A 321 -11.98 -8.99 8.00
CA ASN A 321 -11.52 -7.72 8.53
C ASN A 321 -10.04 -7.54 8.14
N LEU A 322 -9.74 -6.43 7.51
CA LEU A 322 -8.39 -5.99 7.25
C LEU A 322 -8.00 -4.97 8.31
N TYR A 323 -6.93 -5.24 9.03
CA TYR A 323 -6.31 -4.32 9.97
C TYR A 323 -4.91 -4.05 9.51
N TYR A 324 -4.58 -2.80 9.30
CA TYR A 324 -3.24 -2.37 8.98
C TYR A 324 -2.98 -0.98 9.56
N TRP A 325 -1.72 -0.66 9.76
CA TRP A 325 -1.28 0.58 10.33
C TRP A 325 -0.62 1.41 9.23
N GLU A 326 -1.10 2.64 9.05
CA GLU A 326 -0.69 3.58 8.01
C GLU A 326 -0.30 4.88 8.66
N GLY A 327 1.00 5.18 8.72
CA GLY A 327 1.42 6.24 9.59
C GLY A 327 2.47 7.19 9.06
N MET A 328 2.16 8.49 9.25
CA MET A 328 3.16 9.53 9.07
C MET A 328 4.23 9.43 10.15
N CYS A 329 5.49 9.45 9.71
CA CYS A 329 6.67 9.31 10.55
C CYS A 329 7.68 10.43 10.27
N ARG A 330 8.50 10.74 11.28
CA ARG A 330 9.71 11.56 11.14
C ARG A 330 10.92 10.65 11.00
N VAL A 331 11.89 11.09 10.22
CA VAL A 331 13.19 10.45 10.07
C VAL A 331 14.27 11.35 10.67
N THR A 332 15.16 10.73 11.44
CA THR A 332 16.40 11.36 11.94
C THR A 332 17.52 10.34 11.87
N GLY A 333 18.76 10.77 11.80
CA GLY A 333 19.89 9.85 11.81
C GLY A 333 21.11 10.41 11.14
N THR A 334 21.88 9.52 10.49
CA THR A 334 23.10 9.92 9.77
C THR A 334 23.14 9.31 8.38
N HIS A 335 23.76 10.06 7.46
CA HIS A 335 24.20 9.60 6.16
C HIS A 335 25.71 9.90 6.05
N ASN A 336 26.52 8.86 5.87
CA ASN A 336 27.99 8.95 5.88
C ASN A 336 28.53 9.70 7.11
N GLY A 337 27.92 9.46 8.28
CA GLY A 337 28.29 10.11 9.54
C GLY A 337 27.79 11.55 9.72
N GLN A 338 27.17 12.17 8.71
CA GLN A 338 26.60 13.51 8.81
C GLN A 338 25.12 13.42 9.23
N PRO A 339 24.65 14.30 10.11
CA PRO A 339 23.25 14.32 10.54
C PRO A 339 22.32 14.56 9.36
N VAL A 340 21.22 13.80 9.32
CA VAL A 340 20.14 13.97 8.33
C VAL A 340 18.78 13.92 9.00
N THR A 341 17.82 14.61 8.38
CA THR A 341 16.41 14.58 8.73
C THR A 341 15.56 14.28 7.50
N GLY A 342 14.29 13.95 7.74
CA GLY A 342 13.35 13.71 6.67
C GLY A 342 12.00 13.24 7.18
N ASN A 343 11.17 12.84 6.24
CA ASN A 343 9.86 12.29 6.48
C ASN A 343 9.79 10.85 5.96
N SER A 344 8.87 10.08 6.51
CA SER A 344 8.54 8.74 6.03
C SER A 344 7.04 8.50 6.20
N TYR A 345 6.50 7.67 5.35
CA TYR A 345 5.23 7.02 5.62
C TYR A 345 5.50 5.51 5.77
N VAL A 346 4.85 4.88 6.73
CA VAL A 346 5.10 3.47 7.04
C VAL A 346 3.78 2.70 7.00
N GLU A 347 3.74 1.63 6.22
CA GLU A 347 2.63 0.69 6.20
C GLU A 347 3.02 -0.61 6.91
N ILE A 348 2.15 -1.08 7.81
CA ILE A 348 2.35 -2.34 8.52
C ILE A 348 1.10 -3.18 8.42
N THR A 349 1.22 -4.40 7.93
CA THR A 349 0.06 -5.26 7.77
C THR A 349 0.19 -6.59 8.49
N ASN A 350 -0.97 -7.24 8.65
CA ASN A 350 -1.15 -8.63 9.02
C ASN A 350 -0.43 -9.05 10.32
N ARG A 351 -0.55 -8.22 11.36
CA ARG A 351 0.06 -8.46 12.69
C ARG A 351 -0.75 -9.39 13.61
N ARG A 352 -1.68 -10.18 13.08
CA ARG A 352 -2.41 -11.15 13.91
C ARG A 352 -1.43 -12.09 14.61
N GLU A 353 -1.49 -12.15 15.93
CA GLU A 353 -0.75 -13.15 16.68
C GLU A 353 -1.18 -14.54 16.20
N VAL A 354 -0.22 -15.38 15.84
CA VAL A 354 -0.45 -16.82 15.74
C VAL A 354 -0.79 -17.28 17.16
N LYS A 355 -2.02 -17.70 17.40
CA LYS A 355 -2.38 -18.33 18.67
C LYS A 355 -1.34 -19.43 18.90
N LYS A 356 -0.48 -19.27 19.90
CA LYS A 356 0.45 -20.32 20.29
C LYS A 356 -0.39 -21.57 20.54
N ALA A 357 -0.09 -22.64 19.80
CA ALA A 357 -0.68 -23.95 20.08
C ALA A 357 -0.53 -24.17 21.58
N LYS A 358 -1.64 -24.49 22.27
CA LYS A 358 -1.60 -24.84 23.67
C LYS A 358 -0.56 -25.95 23.80
N GLN A 359 0.55 -25.68 24.49
CA GLN A 359 1.43 -26.76 24.94
C GLN A 359 0.57 -27.72 25.78
N VAL A 360 0.29 -28.87 25.21
CA VAL A 360 -0.23 -30.00 25.98
C VAL A 360 0.94 -30.39 26.87
N VAL A 361 0.89 -29.95 28.11
CA VAL A 361 1.75 -30.49 29.17
C VAL A 361 1.21 -31.87 29.46
N GLU A 362 1.79 -32.88 28.81
CA GLU A 362 1.66 -34.26 29.25
C GLU A 362 2.38 -34.38 30.61
N THR A 363 1.59 -34.31 31.68
CA THR A 363 2.03 -34.74 32.98
C THR A 363 2.14 -36.27 32.94
N ALA A 364 3.33 -36.75 32.63
CA ALA A 364 3.66 -38.16 32.85
C ALA A 364 3.64 -38.41 34.36
N THR A 365 2.57 -38.98 34.82
CA THR A 365 2.49 -39.60 36.18
C THR A 365 3.27 -40.89 36.12
N LEU A 366 4.49 -40.89 36.65
CA LEU A 366 5.22 -42.11 36.98
C LEU A 366 4.49 -42.79 38.12
N LYS A 367 4.05 -44.01 37.86
CA LYS A 367 3.75 -45.04 38.88
C LYS A 367 4.89 -46.06 38.89
#